data_f8761e6d0550ed415d0fe9e715e6add4
#
_entry.id   f8761e6d0550ed415d0fe9e715e6add4
#
_cell.length_a   1.000
_cell.length_b   1.000
_cell.length_c   1.000
_cell.angle_alpha   90.00
_cell.angle_beta   90.00
_cell.angle_gamma   90.00
#
_symmetry.space_group_name_H-M   'P 1'
#
loop_
_entity.id
_entity.type
_entity.pdbx_description
1 polymer ?
#
loop_
_entity_poly.entity_id
_entity_poly.type
_entity_poly.pdbx_seq_one_letter_code
_entity_poly.pdbx_strand_id
1 'polypeptide(L)'
;KLKILYVKKVLEEKSDRDHPMQVRDIIANLQAYGINAERKTIYDDIEALRLFGLNILNRRGKVSGYYLEERNFEFAELKFLTDMVQSSHCIPARHAQKLIRKLEGLTSIHQAKKMQKQALTECGNRTENGEVYANVELICNAIAADRQISFSYYEWTSEKKLRQKKNGAFCKISPWKLFWRDDSYYLLGLDENSG
;
A
#
# COMPACT_ATOMS: atom_id res chain seq x y z
N LYS A 1 -4.21 -4.84 29.22
CA LYS A 1 -5.00 -4.86 27.98
C LYS A 1 -4.19 -4.43 26.74
N LEU A 2 -3.27 -3.47 26.85
CA LEU A 2 -2.48 -2.97 25.71
C LEU A 2 -1.39 -3.97 25.27
N LYS A 3 -0.84 -4.77 26.19
CA LYS A 3 0.24 -5.73 25.97
C LYS A 3 -0.05 -6.70 24.81
N ILE A 4 -1.24 -7.30 24.76
CA ILE A 4 -1.62 -8.27 23.72
C ILE A 4 -1.60 -7.64 22.31
N LEU A 5 -1.97 -6.36 22.16
CA LEU A 5 -1.89 -5.66 20.89
C LEU A 5 -0.45 -5.47 20.42
N TYR A 6 0.48 -5.26 21.35
CA TYR A 6 1.90 -5.19 21.01
C TYR A 6 2.50 -6.57 20.74
N VAL A 7 2.02 -7.65 21.40
CA VAL A 7 2.39 -9.02 21.03
C VAL A 7 1.98 -9.31 19.59
N LYS A 8 0.73 -8.99 19.24
CA LYS A 8 0.22 -9.09 17.86
C LYS A 8 1.13 -8.33 16.90
N LYS A 9 1.37 -7.03 17.15
CA LYS A 9 2.20 -6.16 16.33
C LYS A 9 3.62 -6.72 16.12
N VAL A 10 4.26 -7.19 17.18
CA VAL A 10 5.60 -7.77 17.12
C VAL A 10 5.63 -9.02 16.23
N LEU A 11 4.62 -9.91 16.35
CA LEU A 11 4.51 -11.09 15.50
C LEU A 11 4.24 -10.72 14.04
N GLU A 12 3.37 -9.75 13.79
CA GLU A 12 3.08 -9.27 12.43
C GLU A 12 4.29 -8.64 11.76
N GLU A 13 5.04 -7.81 12.47
CA GLU A 13 6.18 -7.09 11.91
C GLU A 13 7.46 -7.93 11.82
N LYS A 14 7.70 -8.83 12.77
CA LYS A 14 9.03 -9.43 12.98
C LYS A 14 9.09 -10.95 12.83
N SER A 15 7.95 -11.61 12.64
CA SER A 15 7.98 -13.07 12.45
C SER A 15 7.45 -13.49 11.08
N ASP A 16 7.95 -14.58 10.57
CA ASP A 16 7.46 -15.35 9.45
C ASP A 16 7.94 -16.81 9.60
N ARG A 17 7.55 -17.67 8.65
CA ARG A 17 7.89 -19.10 8.68
C ARG A 17 9.39 -19.36 8.80
N ASP A 18 10.22 -18.51 8.17
CA ASP A 18 11.67 -18.67 8.19
C ASP A 18 12.33 -17.98 9.39
N HIS A 19 11.64 -17.04 10.02
CA HIS A 19 12.09 -16.23 11.14
C HIS A 19 11.09 -16.31 12.31
N PRO A 20 10.88 -17.51 12.92
CA PRO A 20 10.03 -17.64 14.10
C PRO A 20 10.70 -16.96 15.30
N MET A 21 9.90 -16.36 16.17
CA MET A 21 10.37 -15.67 17.37
C MET A 21 10.22 -16.51 18.63
N GLN A 22 11.27 -16.61 19.42
CA GLN A 22 11.17 -17.20 20.76
C GLN A 22 10.47 -16.22 21.71
N VAL A 23 9.86 -16.75 22.78
CA VAL A 23 9.18 -15.92 23.78
C VAL A 23 10.09 -14.87 24.39
N ARG A 24 11.39 -15.18 24.59
CA ARG A 24 12.40 -14.22 25.07
C ARG A 24 12.56 -13.02 24.11
N ASP A 25 12.50 -13.29 22.79
CA ASP A 25 12.66 -12.25 21.77
C ASP A 25 11.41 -11.38 21.68
N ILE A 26 10.22 -11.98 21.88
CA ILE A 26 8.96 -11.22 22.00
C ILE A 26 9.02 -10.31 23.22
N ILE A 27 9.44 -10.81 24.39
CA ILE A 27 9.58 -10.01 25.62
C ILE A 27 10.57 -8.87 25.42
N ALA A 28 11.75 -9.11 24.81
CA ALA A 28 12.73 -8.08 24.53
C ALA A 28 12.17 -6.97 23.62
N ASN A 29 11.37 -7.34 22.61
CA ASN A 29 10.69 -6.38 21.75
C ASN A 29 9.62 -5.59 22.50
N LEU A 30 8.87 -6.20 23.43
CA LEU A 30 7.89 -5.49 24.25
C LEU A 30 8.55 -4.47 25.18
N GLN A 31 9.73 -4.81 25.73
CA GLN A 31 10.52 -3.88 26.55
C GLN A 31 10.90 -2.60 25.80
N ALA A 32 11.20 -2.71 24.48
CA ALA A 32 11.49 -1.53 23.65
C ALA A 32 10.27 -0.58 23.54
N TYR A 33 9.06 -1.09 23.77
CA TYR A 33 7.82 -0.28 23.87
C TYR A 33 7.47 0.12 25.31
N GLY A 34 8.37 -0.11 26.28
CA GLY A 34 8.12 0.16 27.70
C GLY A 34 7.16 -0.83 28.37
N ILE A 35 6.92 -1.99 27.77
CA ILE A 35 5.99 -3.00 28.29
C ILE A 35 6.76 -4.15 28.93
N ASN A 36 6.60 -4.32 30.23
CA ASN A 36 7.12 -5.47 30.93
C ASN A 36 6.16 -6.65 30.81
N ALA A 37 6.68 -7.82 30.50
CA ALA A 37 5.90 -9.04 30.33
C ALA A 37 6.66 -10.24 30.91
N GLU A 38 5.94 -11.13 31.55
CA GLU A 38 6.45 -12.41 32.01
C GLU A 38 6.19 -13.49 30.96
N ARG A 39 7.08 -14.50 30.93
CA ARG A 39 7.01 -15.60 29.97
C ARG A 39 5.64 -16.30 29.95
N LYS A 40 5.05 -16.57 31.12
CA LYS A 40 3.75 -17.23 31.22
C LYS A 40 2.65 -16.42 30.56
N THR A 41 2.63 -15.12 30.79
CA THR A 41 1.59 -14.25 30.23
C THR A 41 1.70 -14.05 28.73
N ILE A 42 2.86 -14.30 28.10
CA ILE A 42 3.01 -14.30 26.64
C ILE A 42 2.35 -15.53 26.03
N TYR A 43 2.44 -16.68 26.66
CA TYR A 43 1.72 -17.86 26.19
C TYR A 43 0.20 -17.65 26.22
N ASP A 44 -0.32 -17.06 27.30
CA ASP A 44 -1.75 -16.73 27.43
C ASP A 44 -2.19 -15.72 26.35
N ASP A 45 -1.36 -14.71 26.08
CA ASP A 45 -1.63 -13.73 25.02
C ASP A 45 -1.63 -14.38 23.62
N ILE A 46 -0.70 -15.32 23.35
CA ILE A 46 -0.65 -16.04 22.06
C ILE A 46 -1.91 -16.91 21.89
N GLU A 47 -2.34 -17.62 22.93
CA GLU A 47 -3.58 -18.40 22.85
C GLU A 47 -4.81 -17.51 22.66
N ALA A 48 -4.87 -16.36 23.33
CA ALA A 48 -5.95 -15.39 23.12
C ALA A 48 -5.96 -14.83 21.68
N LEU A 49 -4.78 -14.58 21.08
CA LEU A 49 -4.67 -14.15 19.69
C LEU A 49 -5.10 -15.26 18.70
N ARG A 50 -4.81 -16.51 18.99
CA ARG A 50 -5.32 -17.68 18.23
C ARG A 50 -6.84 -17.77 18.29
N LEU A 51 -7.42 -17.63 19.48
CA LEU A 51 -8.88 -17.58 19.65
C LEU A 51 -9.52 -16.38 18.93
N PHE A 52 -8.80 -15.28 18.83
CA PHE A 52 -9.22 -14.12 18.04
C PHE A 52 -9.20 -14.36 16.53
N GLY A 53 -8.58 -15.46 16.07
CA GLY A 53 -8.53 -15.85 14.66
C GLY A 53 -7.18 -15.66 13.97
N LEU A 54 -6.10 -15.34 14.70
CA LEU A 54 -4.77 -15.26 14.12
C LEU A 54 -4.14 -16.67 14.02
N ASN A 55 -3.70 -17.05 12.83
CA ASN A 55 -3.01 -18.32 12.61
C ASN A 55 -1.55 -18.23 13.06
N ILE A 56 -1.33 -18.33 14.38
CA ILE A 56 0.01 -18.30 14.99
C ILE A 56 0.48 -19.73 15.19
N LEU A 57 1.52 -20.13 14.47
CA LEU A 57 2.12 -21.46 14.59
C LEU A 57 3.36 -21.44 15.47
N ASN A 58 3.71 -22.61 15.98
CA ASN A 58 4.95 -22.84 16.74
C ASN A 58 5.85 -23.82 15.98
N ARG A 59 6.95 -23.30 15.46
CA ARG A 59 7.99 -24.11 14.79
C ARG A 59 8.88 -24.75 15.85
N ARG A 60 9.12 -26.06 15.71
CA ARG A 60 10.08 -26.82 16.51
C ARG A 60 11.30 -27.17 15.67
N GLY A 61 12.45 -27.31 16.27
CA GLY A 61 13.68 -27.70 15.59
C GLY A 61 14.83 -26.72 15.81
N LYS A 62 15.78 -26.69 14.87
CA LYS A 62 17.00 -25.86 14.96
C LYS A 62 16.69 -24.37 15.09
N VAL A 63 15.67 -23.90 14.39
CA VAL A 63 15.10 -22.55 14.53
C VAL A 63 13.68 -22.74 15.05
N SER A 64 13.44 -22.39 16.32
CA SER A 64 12.17 -22.64 17.02
C SER A 64 11.55 -21.34 17.50
N GLY A 65 10.23 -21.28 17.55
CA GLY A 65 9.48 -20.13 18.05
C GLY A 65 8.13 -19.97 17.38
N TYR A 66 7.45 -18.89 17.74
CA TYR A 66 6.14 -18.54 17.23
C TYR A 66 6.25 -17.63 16.00
N TYR A 67 5.35 -17.81 15.04
CA TYR A 67 5.26 -16.97 13.86
C TYR A 67 3.82 -16.90 13.34
N LEU A 68 3.50 -15.83 12.67
CA LEU A 68 2.22 -15.65 11.99
C LEU A 68 2.30 -16.31 10.61
N GLU A 69 1.48 -17.36 10.38
CA GLU A 69 1.46 -18.10 9.12
C GLU A 69 0.64 -17.38 8.06
N GLU A 70 -0.59 -17.03 8.37
CA GLU A 70 -1.49 -16.37 7.44
C GLU A 70 -1.43 -14.85 7.56
N ARG A 71 -1.34 -14.21 6.42
CA ARG A 71 -1.40 -12.75 6.26
C ARG A 71 -2.46 -12.41 5.24
N ASN A 72 -2.93 -11.16 5.25
CA ASN A 72 -3.90 -10.68 4.26
C ASN A 72 -3.38 -10.78 2.82
N PHE A 73 -2.06 -10.77 2.66
CA PHE A 73 -1.39 -10.92 1.36
C PHE A 73 -0.23 -11.90 1.48
N GLU A 74 -0.08 -12.74 0.48
CA GLU A 74 1.11 -13.58 0.30
C GLU A 74 2.29 -12.76 -0.23
N PHE A 75 3.50 -13.29 -0.04
CA PHE A 75 4.72 -12.62 -0.50
C PHE A 75 4.70 -12.32 -2.01
N ALA A 76 4.21 -13.25 -2.84
CA ALA A 76 4.15 -13.08 -4.28
C ALA A 76 3.18 -11.97 -4.69
N GLU A 77 2.04 -11.85 -4.00
CA GLU A 77 1.04 -10.81 -4.23
C GLU A 77 1.60 -9.43 -3.90
N LEU A 78 2.24 -9.28 -2.73
CA LEU A 78 2.88 -8.02 -2.33
C LEU A 78 4.03 -7.64 -3.27
N LYS A 79 4.82 -8.63 -3.70
CA LYS A 79 5.90 -8.39 -4.66
C LYS A 79 5.33 -7.89 -5.98
N PHE A 80 4.28 -8.52 -6.50
CA PHE A 80 3.60 -8.09 -7.72
C PHE A 80 3.05 -6.66 -7.60
N LEU A 81 2.32 -6.34 -6.51
CA LEU A 81 1.80 -5.01 -6.27
C LEU A 81 2.92 -3.95 -6.17
N THR A 82 4.01 -4.29 -5.47
CA THR A 82 5.16 -3.40 -5.32
C THR A 82 5.83 -3.12 -6.66
N ASP A 83 6.01 -4.15 -7.49
CA ASP A 83 6.61 -4.01 -8.83
C ASP A 83 5.72 -3.17 -9.75
N MET A 84 4.40 -3.37 -9.71
CA MET A 84 3.45 -2.54 -10.46
C MET A 84 3.55 -1.06 -10.06
N VAL A 85 3.57 -0.77 -8.76
CA VAL A 85 3.75 0.61 -8.27
C VAL A 85 5.11 1.17 -8.69
N GLN A 86 6.15 0.33 -8.68
CA GLN A 86 7.50 0.74 -9.05
C GLN A 86 7.64 1.00 -10.54
N SER A 87 7.00 0.24 -11.41
CA SER A 87 7.07 0.40 -12.86
C SER A 87 6.14 1.47 -13.41
N SER A 88 5.12 1.88 -12.66
CA SER A 88 4.14 2.86 -13.13
C SER A 88 4.74 4.24 -13.35
N HIS A 89 4.51 4.81 -14.54
CA HIS A 89 4.94 6.16 -14.91
C HIS A 89 3.97 7.24 -14.41
N CYS A 90 2.71 6.88 -14.19
CA CYS A 90 1.68 7.82 -13.76
C CYS A 90 1.74 8.12 -12.26
N ILE A 91 2.46 7.34 -11.47
CA ILE A 91 2.62 7.55 -10.03
C ILE A 91 3.89 8.38 -9.79
N PRO A 92 3.79 9.61 -9.26
CA PRO A 92 4.97 10.41 -8.94
C PRO A 92 5.91 9.67 -7.98
N ALA A 93 7.21 9.82 -8.16
CA ALA A 93 8.23 9.06 -7.40
C ALA A 93 8.03 9.11 -5.89
N ARG A 94 7.71 10.30 -5.35
CA ARG A 94 7.43 10.49 -3.91
C ARG A 94 6.22 9.67 -3.43
N HIS A 95 5.16 9.59 -4.25
CA HIS A 95 3.96 8.83 -3.91
C HIS A 95 4.20 7.32 -4.04
N ALA A 96 4.92 6.90 -5.07
CA ALA A 96 5.32 5.52 -5.25
C ALA A 96 6.12 5.00 -4.04
N GLN A 97 7.13 5.76 -3.58
CA GLN A 97 7.90 5.39 -2.39
C GLN A 97 7.03 5.27 -1.12
N LYS A 98 6.07 6.19 -0.93
CA LYS A 98 5.14 6.10 0.21
C LYS A 98 4.24 4.87 0.12
N LEU A 99 3.74 4.56 -1.09
CA LEU A 99 2.87 3.41 -1.32
C LEU A 99 3.63 2.10 -1.14
N ILE A 100 4.85 1.99 -1.67
CA ILE A 100 5.73 0.84 -1.47
C ILE A 100 5.98 0.59 0.02
N ARG A 101 6.30 1.62 0.81
CA ARG A 101 6.48 1.48 2.27
C ARG A 101 5.23 0.98 2.97
N LYS A 102 4.03 1.39 2.53
CA LYS A 102 2.77 0.87 3.08
C LYS A 102 2.58 -0.61 2.74
N LEU A 103 2.87 -1.02 1.51
CA LEU A 103 2.82 -2.43 1.09
C LEU A 103 3.84 -3.28 1.86
N GLU A 104 5.06 -2.80 2.02
CA GLU A 104 6.11 -3.45 2.83
C GLU A 104 5.67 -3.64 4.29
N GLY A 105 4.89 -2.71 4.84
CA GLY A 105 4.33 -2.80 6.19
C GLY A 105 3.25 -3.88 6.38
N LEU A 106 2.76 -4.50 5.30
CA LEU A 106 1.79 -5.59 5.36
C LEU A 106 2.44 -6.97 5.52
N THR A 107 3.76 -7.03 5.53
CA THR A 107 4.52 -8.27 5.69
C THR A 107 5.60 -8.15 6.78
N SER A 108 6.36 -9.22 7.02
CA SER A 108 7.49 -9.16 7.97
C SER A 108 8.63 -8.30 7.44
N ILE A 109 9.41 -7.73 8.36
CA ILE A 109 10.62 -6.97 8.00
C ILE A 109 11.62 -7.79 7.16
N HIS A 110 11.62 -9.11 7.31
CA HIS A 110 12.48 -10.02 6.57
C HIS A 110 12.01 -10.17 5.12
N GLN A 111 10.72 -10.36 4.93
CA GLN A 111 10.13 -10.42 3.60
C GLN A 111 10.17 -9.07 2.89
N ALA A 112 9.93 -7.96 3.60
CA ALA A 112 10.09 -6.61 3.07
C ALA A 112 11.53 -6.35 2.56
N LYS A 113 12.55 -6.72 3.35
CA LYS A 113 13.95 -6.65 2.92
C LYS A 113 14.25 -7.51 1.70
N LYS A 114 13.63 -8.70 1.59
CA LYS A 114 13.76 -9.57 0.42
C LYS A 114 13.17 -8.92 -0.83
N MET A 115 12.03 -8.23 -0.73
CA MET A 115 11.44 -7.46 -1.83
C MET A 115 12.35 -6.30 -2.26
N GLN A 116 12.88 -5.52 -1.30
CA GLN A 116 13.77 -4.38 -1.56
C GLN A 116 15.03 -4.77 -2.32
N LYS A 117 15.64 -5.92 -1.97
CA LYS A 117 16.84 -6.43 -2.67
C LYS A 117 16.60 -6.78 -4.14
N GLN A 118 15.35 -7.04 -4.51
CA GLN A 118 14.94 -7.41 -5.86
C GLN A 118 14.24 -6.26 -6.60
N ALA A 119 14.17 -5.08 -5.99
CA ALA A 119 13.57 -3.92 -6.60
C ALA A 119 14.42 -3.44 -7.78
N LEU A 120 13.78 -3.16 -8.92
CA LEU A 120 14.44 -2.55 -10.08
C LEU A 120 14.84 -1.12 -9.72
N THR A 121 16.08 -0.76 -10.03
CA THR A 121 16.63 0.57 -9.69
C THR A 121 16.24 1.64 -10.71
N GLU A 122 15.81 1.23 -11.90
CA GLU A 122 15.47 2.13 -13.00
C GLU A 122 13.97 2.27 -13.14
N CYS A 123 13.44 3.36 -12.63
CA CYS A 123 12.11 3.85 -13.02
C CYS A 123 12.33 4.85 -14.16
N GLY A 124 11.75 4.61 -15.32
CA GLY A 124 11.70 5.56 -16.42
C GLY A 124 11.12 6.91 -16.00
N ASN A 125 10.97 7.83 -16.94
CA ASN A 125 10.41 9.17 -16.69
C ASN A 125 9.02 9.06 -16.07
N ARG A 126 8.91 9.38 -14.78
CA ARG A 126 7.64 9.45 -14.05
C ARG A 126 7.00 10.81 -14.20
N THR A 127 5.69 10.87 -14.07
CA THR A 127 4.99 12.14 -13.97
C THR A 127 5.44 12.90 -12.71
N GLU A 128 5.59 14.22 -12.85
CA GLU A 128 5.77 15.12 -11.70
C GLU A 128 4.43 15.62 -11.14
N ASN A 129 3.32 15.31 -11.82
CA ASN A 129 1.99 15.76 -11.41
C ASN A 129 1.54 15.08 -10.13
N GLY A 130 1.72 15.75 -9.00
CA GLY A 130 1.30 15.29 -7.67
C GLY A 130 -0.23 15.31 -7.45
N GLU A 131 -1.00 15.94 -8.35
CA GLU A 131 -2.45 16.10 -8.20
C GLU A 131 -3.24 14.87 -8.68
N VAL A 132 -2.60 13.89 -9.30
CA VAL A 132 -3.27 12.69 -9.83
C VAL A 132 -4.17 12.03 -8.78
N TYR A 133 -3.69 11.88 -7.54
CA TYR A 133 -4.48 11.26 -6.46
C TYR A 133 -5.70 12.08 -6.08
N ALA A 134 -5.53 13.39 -5.92
CA ALA A 134 -6.63 14.30 -5.60
C ALA A 134 -7.67 14.32 -6.73
N ASN A 135 -7.22 14.34 -7.99
CA ASN A 135 -8.10 14.32 -9.14
C ASN A 135 -8.87 13.01 -9.26
N VAL A 136 -8.23 11.85 -9.01
CA VAL A 136 -8.92 10.54 -8.99
C VAL A 136 -10.00 10.53 -7.93
N GLU A 137 -9.70 10.99 -6.71
CA GLU A 137 -10.67 11.04 -5.62
C GLU A 137 -11.84 11.98 -5.93
N LEU A 138 -11.58 13.19 -6.43
CA LEU A 138 -12.60 14.15 -6.82
C LEU A 138 -13.52 13.61 -7.92
N ILE A 139 -12.95 12.97 -8.94
CA ILE A 139 -13.72 12.38 -10.04
C ILE A 139 -14.59 11.22 -9.54
N CYS A 140 -14.03 10.31 -8.73
CA CYS A 140 -14.79 9.20 -8.15
C CYS A 140 -15.97 9.70 -7.28
N ASN A 141 -15.73 10.73 -6.47
CA ASN A 141 -16.78 11.34 -5.65
C ASN A 141 -17.87 12.01 -6.50
N ALA A 142 -17.49 12.66 -7.60
CA ALA A 142 -18.44 13.27 -8.52
C ALA A 142 -19.30 12.22 -9.23
N ILE A 143 -18.71 11.11 -9.68
CA ILE A 143 -19.42 9.97 -10.27
C ILE A 143 -20.41 9.39 -9.25
N ALA A 144 -19.98 9.12 -8.02
CA ALA A 144 -20.82 8.55 -6.97
C ALA A 144 -22.01 9.46 -6.57
N ALA A 145 -21.85 10.78 -6.74
CA ALA A 145 -22.87 11.77 -6.40
C ALA A 145 -23.66 12.27 -7.63
N ASP A 146 -23.50 11.67 -8.80
CA ASP A 146 -24.10 12.10 -10.08
C ASP A 146 -23.89 13.62 -10.36
N ARG A 147 -22.69 14.12 -10.05
CA ARG A 147 -22.36 15.54 -10.22
C ARG A 147 -21.45 15.77 -11.41
N GLN A 148 -21.67 16.89 -12.06
CA GLN A 148 -20.76 17.40 -13.08
C GLN A 148 -19.44 17.85 -12.48
N ILE A 149 -18.40 17.73 -13.28
CA ILE A 149 -17.07 18.30 -12.99
C ILE A 149 -16.71 19.37 -13.99
N SER A 150 -15.91 20.34 -13.55
CA SER A 150 -15.36 21.37 -14.38
C SER A 150 -13.85 21.43 -14.19
N PHE A 151 -13.09 21.40 -15.27
CA PHE A 151 -11.63 21.37 -15.22
C PHE A 151 -11.00 22.05 -16.43
N SER A 152 -9.74 22.47 -16.28
CA SER A 152 -8.91 22.96 -17.38
C SER A 152 -8.24 21.79 -18.08
N TYR A 153 -8.43 21.68 -19.40
CA TYR A 153 -7.80 20.61 -20.18
C TYR A 153 -6.53 21.14 -20.86
N TYR A 154 -5.43 20.43 -20.67
CA TYR A 154 -4.15 20.76 -21.27
C TYR A 154 -3.72 19.68 -22.26
N GLU A 155 -3.12 20.10 -23.37
CA GLU A 155 -2.53 19.21 -24.39
C GLU A 155 -1.07 19.59 -24.64
N TRP A 156 -0.28 18.61 -25.01
CA TRP A 156 1.09 18.83 -25.45
C TRP A 156 1.10 19.30 -26.89
N THR A 157 1.79 20.40 -27.16
CA THR A 157 2.06 20.85 -28.52
C THR A 157 3.21 20.06 -29.15
N SER A 158 3.37 20.13 -30.48
CA SER A 158 4.52 19.56 -31.19
C SER A 158 5.87 20.09 -30.67
N GLU A 159 5.89 21.26 -30.06
CA GLU A 159 7.06 21.87 -29.42
C GLU A 159 7.30 21.39 -27.98
N LYS A 160 6.57 20.34 -27.50
CA LYS A 160 6.62 19.86 -26.11
C LYS A 160 6.28 20.90 -25.04
N LYS A 161 5.39 21.86 -25.38
CA LYS A 161 4.83 22.82 -24.42
C LYS A 161 3.40 22.46 -24.08
N LEU A 162 3.02 22.63 -22.82
CA LEU A 162 1.64 22.47 -22.38
C LEU A 162 0.82 23.67 -22.84
N ARG A 163 -0.25 23.43 -23.59
CA ARG A 163 -1.21 24.44 -24.00
C ARG A 163 -2.59 24.10 -23.49
N GLN A 164 -3.27 25.07 -22.89
CA GLN A 164 -4.66 24.89 -22.48
C GLN A 164 -5.55 24.79 -23.73
N LYS A 165 -6.34 23.73 -23.79
CA LYS A 165 -7.31 23.51 -24.88
C LYS A 165 -8.49 24.49 -24.75
N LYS A 166 -9.24 24.68 -25.85
CA LYS A 166 -10.44 25.53 -25.87
C LYS A 166 -10.18 26.99 -25.46
N ASN A 167 -9.01 27.56 -25.84
CA ASN A 167 -8.64 28.96 -25.56
C ASN A 167 -8.80 29.36 -24.07
N GLY A 168 -8.53 28.47 -23.15
CA GLY A 168 -8.61 28.72 -21.70
C GLY A 168 -9.98 28.47 -21.07
N ALA A 169 -10.97 28.04 -21.83
CA ALA A 169 -12.28 27.70 -21.27
C ALA A 169 -12.26 26.41 -20.48
N PHE A 170 -13.06 26.35 -19.40
CA PHE A 170 -13.26 25.14 -18.64
C PHE A 170 -14.06 24.11 -19.44
N CYS A 171 -13.64 22.85 -19.35
CA CYS A 171 -14.42 21.72 -19.83
C CYS A 171 -15.42 21.33 -18.74
N LYS A 172 -16.71 21.19 -19.09
CA LYS A 172 -17.75 20.67 -18.21
C LYS A 172 -18.16 19.29 -18.69
N ILE A 173 -18.04 18.30 -17.84
CA ILE A 173 -18.33 16.90 -18.17
C ILE A 173 -19.24 16.32 -17.09
N SER A 174 -20.26 15.57 -17.52
CA SER A 174 -20.99 14.65 -16.68
C SER A 174 -20.24 13.31 -16.66
N PRO A 175 -19.45 13.00 -15.59
CA PRO A 175 -18.59 11.85 -15.56
C PRO A 175 -19.40 10.58 -15.32
N TRP A 176 -19.13 9.52 -16.09
CA TRP A 176 -19.80 8.22 -15.93
C TRP A 176 -18.89 7.18 -15.33
N LYS A 177 -17.61 7.15 -15.80
CA LYS A 177 -16.66 6.12 -15.37
C LYS A 177 -15.23 6.63 -15.47
N LEU A 178 -14.45 6.39 -14.42
CA LEU A 178 -13.01 6.51 -14.41
C LEU A 178 -12.41 5.11 -14.49
N PHE A 179 -11.48 4.87 -15.42
CA PHE A 179 -10.86 3.57 -15.58
C PHE A 179 -9.37 3.68 -15.89
N TRP A 180 -8.63 2.66 -15.48
CA TRP A 180 -7.21 2.54 -15.69
C TRP A 180 -6.92 1.70 -16.93
N ARG A 181 -6.08 2.20 -17.81
CA ARG A 181 -5.61 1.50 -18.99
C ARG A 181 -4.26 2.04 -19.44
N ASP A 182 -3.34 1.16 -19.85
CA ASP A 182 -2.03 1.52 -20.42
C ASP A 182 -1.28 2.56 -19.58
N ASP A 183 -1.18 2.29 -18.26
CA ASP A 183 -0.54 3.15 -17.24
C ASP A 183 -1.10 4.58 -17.16
N SER A 184 -2.38 4.75 -17.50
CA SER A 184 -3.07 6.05 -17.48
C SER A 184 -4.51 5.94 -17.02
N TYR A 185 -5.03 6.99 -16.40
CA TYR A 185 -6.45 7.14 -16.11
C TYR A 185 -7.18 7.76 -17.30
N TYR A 186 -8.31 7.17 -17.65
CA TYR A 186 -9.23 7.67 -18.65
C TYR A 186 -10.58 7.95 -18.02
N LEU A 187 -11.16 9.09 -18.37
CA LEU A 187 -12.50 9.49 -17.95
C LEU A 187 -13.47 9.35 -19.12
N LEU A 188 -14.51 8.54 -18.92
CA LEU A 188 -15.65 8.48 -19.81
C LEU A 188 -16.77 9.36 -19.24
N GLY A 189 -17.34 10.21 -20.06
CA GLY A 189 -18.42 11.12 -19.68
C GLY A 189 -19.00 11.88 -20.86
N LEU A 190 -20.10 12.59 -20.60
CA LEU A 190 -20.74 13.46 -21.58
C LEU A 190 -20.13 14.87 -21.48
N ASP A 191 -19.52 15.37 -22.58
CA ASP A 191 -19.09 16.77 -22.70
C ASP A 191 -20.27 17.64 -23.13
N GLU A 192 -20.76 18.48 -22.22
CA GLU A 192 -21.91 19.36 -22.49
C GLU A 192 -21.61 20.47 -23.51
N ASN A 193 -20.34 20.73 -23.80
CA ASN A 193 -19.91 21.74 -24.77
C ASN A 193 -19.73 21.16 -26.19
N SER A 194 -19.88 19.85 -26.34
CA SER A 194 -19.82 19.13 -27.62
C SER A 194 -21.23 18.74 -28.03
N GLY A 195 -22.02 19.70 -28.46
CA GLY A 195 -23.32 19.49 -29.10
C GLY A 195 -23.13 19.11 -30.57
#